data_24f70edf41986b83e17d4d3025dc7b57
#
_entry.id   24f70edf41986b83e17d4d3025dc7b57
#
_cell.length_a   1.000
_cell.length_b   1.000
_cell.length_c   1.000
_cell.angle_alpha   90.00
_cell.angle_beta   90.00
_cell.angle_gamma   90.00
#
_symmetry.space_group_name_H-M   'P 1'
#
loop_
_entity.id
_entity.type
_entity.pdbx_description
1 polymer ?
#
loop_
_entity_poly.entity_id
_entity_poly.type
_entity_poly.pdbx_seq_one_letter_code
_entity_poly.pdbx_strand_id
1 'polypeptide(L)'
;NQYDIIICDYSLGKGKNGQQILEELRFTQSLKHRAIYILVTAEATRSMVFGALEYKPDDYLTKPFTPVLLQNRLDNLILEKQFFEKVYEALDNGHYEAAAEHAAVLVNQNRRYRVASLKLQGQALLQSQQFELARQLYHEAMEHRRQEWACIGCARALIGLQKWSSAIHVLSELIDHGTENLQVFDCLAEAELALGRNGVAQAILERATVSSPYGILRQINLAEVASANNDYLAAEKAFRRVIKLGINSCHDSHEHSLG
;
A
#
# COMPACT_ATOMS: atom_id res chain seq x y z
N ASN A 1 7.88 11.64 21.50
CA ASN A 1 7.16 10.59 22.24
C ASN A 1 6.81 9.49 21.22
N GLN A 2 7.19 8.23 21.52
CA GLN A 2 6.78 7.08 20.75
C GLN A 2 5.54 6.48 21.43
N TYR A 3 4.46 6.35 20.66
CA TYR A 3 3.24 5.70 21.13
C TYR A 3 3.19 4.28 20.54
N ASP A 4 2.76 3.32 21.35
CA ASP A 4 2.57 1.93 20.92
C ASP A 4 1.20 1.74 20.23
N ILE A 5 0.20 2.54 20.64
CA ILE A 5 -1.16 2.50 20.10
C ILE A 5 -1.63 3.92 19.80
N ILE A 6 -2.09 4.14 18.57
CA ILE A 6 -2.68 5.39 18.10
C ILE A 6 -4.08 5.07 17.58
N ILE A 7 -5.08 5.70 18.17
CA ILE A 7 -6.47 5.65 17.69
C ILE A 7 -6.82 7.06 17.22
N CYS A 8 -6.98 7.21 15.92
CA CYS A 8 -7.12 8.52 15.30
C CYS A 8 -8.47 8.64 14.58
N ASP A 9 -9.20 9.71 14.85
CA ASP A 9 -10.39 10.03 14.06
C ASP A 9 -9.96 10.49 12.67
N TYR A 10 -10.69 10.04 11.64
CA TYR A 10 -10.48 10.52 10.28
C TYR A 10 -10.70 12.04 10.20
N SER A 11 -11.74 12.56 10.83
CA SER A 11 -12.11 13.98 10.80
C SER A 11 -11.71 14.68 12.10
N LEU A 12 -10.60 15.37 12.08
CA LEU A 12 -10.06 16.11 13.24
C LEU A 12 -10.41 17.61 13.23
N GLY A 13 -11.29 18.05 12.33
CA GLY A 13 -11.67 19.46 12.17
C GLY A 13 -10.76 20.20 11.21
N LYS A 14 -10.29 21.41 11.62
CA LYS A 14 -9.39 22.21 10.77
C LYS A 14 -7.96 21.67 10.82
N GLY A 15 -7.31 21.53 9.65
CA GLY A 15 -5.94 21.04 9.54
C GLY A 15 -5.85 19.63 8.96
N LYS A 16 -4.86 18.86 9.41
CA LYS A 16 -4.65 17.48 8.96
C LYS A 16 -5.78 16.55 9.43
N ASN A 17 -6.21 15.66 8.58
CA ASN A 17 -7.10 14.55 8.96
C ASN A 17 -6.28 13.33 9.44
N GLY A 18 -6.96 12.31 10.00
CA GLY A 18 -6.30 11.12 10.53
C GLY A 18 -5.54 10.32 9.48
N GLN A 19 -5.97 10.34 8.22
CA GLN A 19 -5.26 9.71 7.10
C GLN A 19 -3.95 10.45 6.81
N GLN A 20 -3.98 11.77 6.73
CA GLN A 20 -2.77 12.60 6.48
C GLN A 20 -1.76 12.51 7.62
N ILE A 21 -2.23 12.31 8.86
CA ILE A 21 -1.33 12.04 9.99
C ILE A 21 -0.64 10.68 9.80
N LEU A 22 -1.37 9.63 9.45
CA LEU A 22 -0.77 8.31 9.17
C LEU A 22 0.24 8.38 8.02
N GLU A 23 -0.11 9.09 6.95
CA GLU A 23 0.75 9.34 5.79
C GLU A 23 2.07 9.97 6.22
N GLU A 24 2.01 11.07 6.97
CA GLU A 24 3.20 11.77 7.47
C GLU A 24 4.05 10.88 8.40
N LEU A 25 3.42 10.16 9.32
CA LEU A 25 4.11 9.24 10.22
C LEU A 25 4.82 8.11 9.47
N ARG A 26 4.25 7.62 8.37
CA ARG A 26 4.87 6.62 7.49
C ARG A 26 5.98 7.24 6.64
N PHE A 27 5.74 8.39 6.05
CA PHE A 27 6.73 9.12 5.22
C PHE A 27 7.98 9.49 6.02
N THR A 28 7.81 10.01 7.23
CA THR A 28 8.90 10.37 8.14
C THR A 28 9.51 9.18 8.87
N GLN A 29 9.02 7.96 8.64
CA GLN A 29 9.40 6.74 9.37
C GLN A 29 9.30 6.88 10.89
N SER A 30 8.42 7.76 11.36
CA SER A 30 8.20 8.00 12.79
C SER A 30 7.28 6.98 13.43
N LEU A 31 6.51 6.23 12.64
CA LEU A 31 5.64 5.14 13.10
C LEU A 31 6.35 3.80 12.91
N LYS A 32 6.75 3.17 14.00
CA LYS A 32 7.35 1.85 13.98
C LYS A 32 6.37 0.77 13.53
N HIS A 33 6.85 -0.30 12.89
CA HIS A 33 6.02 -1.41 12.44
C HIS A 33 5.30 -2.12 13.59
N ARG A 34 5.88 -2.13 14.80
CA ARG A 34 5.23 -2.69 15.99
C ARG A 34 4.08 -1.82 16.55
N ALA A 35 4.06 -0.53 16.24
CA ALA A 35 2.98 0.35 16.68
C ALA A 35 1.67 0.01 15.97
N ILE A 36 0.56 0.19 16.67
CA ILE A 36 -0.79 -0.04 16.16
C ILE A 36 -1.40 1.31 15.81
N TYR A 37 -1.87 1.46 14.56
CA TYR A 37 -2.62 2.64 14.13
C TYR A 37 -4.02 2.25 13.70
N ILE A 38 -5.04 2.67 14.46
CA ILE A 38 -6.45 2.45 14.16
C ILE A 38 -7.06 3.76 13.66
N LEU A 39 -7.60 3.73 12.46
CA LEU A 39 -8.34 4.86 11.90
C LEU A 39 -9.83 4.72 12.22
N VAL A 40 -10.41 5.75 12.82
CA VAL A 40 -11.83 5.77 13.21
C VAL A 40 -12.57 6.80 12.38
N THR A 41 -13.77 6.47 11.86
CA THR A 41 -14.57 7.40 11.07
C THR A 41 -16.06 7.27 11.31
N ALA A 42 -16.79 8.35 11.12
CA ALA A 42 -18.25 8.34 11.06
C ALA A 42 -18.79 7.99 9.66
N GLU A 43 -17.96 8.15 8.63
CA GLU A 43 -18.32 7.90 7.24
C GLU A 43 -17.57 6.70 6.68
N ALA A 44 -18.28 5.80 6.01
CA ALA A 44 -17.73 4.59 5.39
C ALA A 44 -18.01 4.57 3.88
N THR A 45 -17.82 5.72 3.19
CA THR A 45 -17.92 5.70 1.73
C THR A 45 -16.77 4.88 1.14
N ARG A 46 -17.04 4.13 0.08
CA ARG A 46 -16.08 3.23 -0.56
C ARG A 46 -14.78 3.96 -0.95
N SER A 47 -14.88 5.16 -1.52
CA SER A 47 -13.74 5.97 -1.95
C SER A 47 -12.87 6.45 -0.79
N MET A 48 -13.45 6.77 0.38
CA MET A 48 -12.71 7.15 1.58
C MET A 48 -11.99 5.96 2.19
N VAL A 49 -12.66 4.79 2.24
CA VAL A 49 -12.05 3.56 2.73
C VAL A 49 -10.86 3.16 1.85
N PHE A 50 -10.99 3.22 0.53
CA PHE A 50 -9.87 2.93 -0.38
C PHE A 50 -8.71 3.90 -0.21
N GLY A 51 -8.97 5.21 -0.11
CA GLY A 51 -7.93 6.20 0.16
C GLY A 51 -7.20 5.95 1.49
N ALA A 52 -7.95 5.62 2.55
CA ALA A 52 -7.38 5.33 3.86
C ALA A 52 -6.54 4.03 3.86
N LEU A 53 -6.97 2.99 3.13
CA LEU A 53 -6.27 1.72 3.03
C LEU A 53 -4.96 1.82 2.23
N GLU A 54 -4.75 2.84 1.41
CA GLU A 54 -3.49 3.08 0.71
C GLU A 54 -2.31 3.24 1.69
N TYR A 55 -2.56 3.88 2.84
CA TYR A 55 -1.54 4.10 3.88
C TYR A 55 -1.49 2.98 4.92
N LYS A 56 -2.29 1.91 4.74
CA LYS A 56 -2.27 0.67 5.53
C LYS A 56 -2.34 0.90 7.04
N PRO A 57 -3.42 1.50 7.57
CA PRO A 57 -3.68 1.43 8.99
C PRO A 57 -3.79 -0.04 9.42
N ASP A 58 -3.49 -0.34 10.69
CA ASP A 58 -3.61 -1.71 11.20
C ASP A 58 -5.08 -2.14 11.31
N ASP A 59 -5.99 -1.20 11.58
CA ASP A 59 -7.43 -1.44 11.53
C ASP A 59 -8.21 -0.15 11.19
N TYR A 60 -9.47 -0.35 10.77
CA TYR A 60 -10.39 0.70 10.41
C TYR A 60 -11.73 0.47 11.10
N LEU A 61 -12.16 1.42 11.94
CA LEU A 61 -13.40 1.33 12.72
C LEU A 61 -14.41 2.39 12.29
N THR A 62 -15.64 1.97 12.02
CA THR A 62 -16.75 2.88 11.75
C THR A 62 -17.55 3.17 13.03
N LYS A 63 -17.85 4.45 13.27
CA LYS A 63 -18.75 4.88 14.36
C LYS A 63 -20.21 4.64 13.97
N PRO A 64 -21.06 4.26 14.94
CA PRO A 64 -20.76 3.99 16.33
C PRO A 64 -20.17 2.58 16.57
N PHE A 65 -19.27 2.43 17.51
CA PHE A 65 -18.74 1.13 17.93
C PHE A 65 -18.80 0.99 19.47
N THR A 66 -18.84 -0.24 19.94
CA THR A 66 -18.87 -0.52 21.37
C THR A 66 -17.46 -0.63 21.96
N PRO A 67 -17.25 -0.34 23.26
CA PRO A 67 -15.96 -0.57 23.92
C PRO A 67 -15.47 -2.01 23.77
N VAL A 68 -16.38 -2.99 23.83
CA VAL A 68 -16.07 -4.42 23.68
C VAL A 68 -15.53 -4.72 22.28
N LEU A 69 -16.10 -4.12 21.21
CA LEU A 69 -15.59 -4.28 19.86
C LEU A 69 -14.16 -3.74 19.74
N LEU A 70 -13.92 -2.53 20.23
CA LEU A 70 -12.59 -1.92 20.24
C LEU A 70 -11.57 -2.77 21.00
N GLN A 71 -11.95 -3.24 22.22
CA GLN A 71 -11.10 -4.11 23.01
C GLN A 71 -10.71 -5.38 22.25
N ASN A 72 -11.68 -6.09 21.68
CA ASN A 72 -11.42 -7.31 20.92
C ASN A 72 -10.51 -7.08 19.71
N ARG A 73 -10.65 -5.94 19.02
CA ARG A 73 -9.80 -5.56 17.90
C ARG A 73 -8.36 -5.30 18.36
N LEU A 74 -8.20 -4.52 19.43
CA LEU A 74 -6.90 -4.21 20.03
C LEU A 74 -6.19 -5.47 20.51
N ASP A 75 -6.88 -6.36 21.25
CA ASP A 75 -6.29 -7.60 21.75
C ASP A 75 -5.75 -8.47 20.62
N ASN A 76 -6.51 -8.59 19.51
CA ASN A 76 -6.07 -9.32 18.34
C ASN A 76 -4.83 -8.69 17.68
N LEU A 77 -4.80 -7.36 17.54
CA LEU A 77 -3.66 -6.64 16.97
C LEU A 77 -2.42 -6.74 17.85
N ILE A 78 -2.58 -6.61 19.18
CA ILE A 78 -1.49 -6.75 20.14
C ILE A 78 -0.87 -8.16 20.04
N LEU A 79 -1.70 -9.21 20.02
CA LEU A 79 -1.23 -10.59 19.88
C LEU A 79 -0.49 -10.80 18.55
N GLU A 80 -0.98 -10.21 17.47
CA GLU A 80 -0.31 -10.27 16.16
C GLU A 80 1.03 -9.53 16.19
N LYS A 81 1.07 -8.30 16.75
CA LYS A 81 2.32 -7.54 16.86
C LYS A 81 3.37 -8.25 17.72
N GLN A 82 2.95 -8.88 18.81
CA GLN A 82 3.82 -9.69 19.68
C GLN A 82 4.35 -10.93 18.93
N PHE A 83 3.49 -11.62 18.16
CA PHE A 83 3.91 -12.77 17.38
C PHE A 83 4.98 -12.42 16.33
N PHE A 84 4.90 -11.24 15.72
CA PHE A 84 5.83 -10.76 14.69
C PHE A 84 6.91 -9.80 15.24
N GLU A 85 7.08 -9.69 16.56
CA GLU A 85 7.95 -8.69 17.19
C GLU A 85 9.35 -8.64 16.56
N LYS A 86 10.05 -9.78 16.42
CA LYS A 86 11.38 -9.86 15.83
C LYS A 86 11.42 -9.45 14.36
N VAL A 87 10.34 -9.76 13.61
CA VAL A 87 10.22 -9.34 12.21
C VAL A 87 10.10 -7.83 12.13
N TYR A 88 9.22 -7.24 12.94
CA TYR A 88 9.01 -5.79 12.95
C TYR A 88 10.23 -5.02 13.45
N GLU A 89 10.93 -5.55 14.47
CA GLU A 89 12.18 -4.97 14.94
C GLU A 89 13.26 -4.95 13.83
N ALA A 90 13.40 -6.03 13.09
CA ALA A 90 14.32 -6.10 11.97
C ALA A 90 13.94 -5.13 10.84
N LEU A 91 12.64 -5.01 10.52
CA LEU A 91 12.13 -4.04 9.53
C LEU A 91 12.37 -2.59 9.96
N ASP A 92 12.13 -2.26 11.25
CA ASP A 92 12.33 -0.93 11.81
C ASP A 92 13.81 -0.49 11.80
N ASN A 93 14.72 -1.45 11.81
CA ASN A 93 16.16 -1.24 11.75
C ASN A 93 16.74 -1.34 10.32
N GLY A 94 15.90 -1.57 9.31
CA GLY A 94 16.34 -1.75 7.91
C GLY A 94 17.06 -3.07 7.64
N HIS A 95 17.01 -4.03 8.58
CA HIS A 95 17.62 -5.35 8.44
C HIS A 95 16.67 -6.31 7.69
N TYR A 96 16.41 -6.02 6.41
CA TYR A 96 15.39 -6.72 5.64
C TYR A 96 15.65 -8.21 5.45
N GLU A 97 16.91 -8.63 5.31
CA GLU A 97 17.28 -10.05 5.20
C GLU A 97 16.93 -10.81 6.49
N ALA A 98 17.31 -10.25 7.64
CA ALA A 98 16.95 -10.83 8.93
C ALA A 98 15.43 -10.86 9.15
N ALA A 99 14.71 -9.84 8.69
CA ALA A 99 13.25 -9.81 8.74
C ALA A 99 12.63 -10.95 7.90
N ALA A 100 13.17 -11.21 6.72
CA ALA A 100 12.73 -12.32 5.86
C ALA A 100 12.99 -13.68 6.53
N GLU A 101 14.16 -13.89 7.12
CA GLU A 101 14.52 -15.11 7.85
C GLU A 101 13.59 -15.32 9.07
N HIS A 102 13.40 -14.30 9.89
CA HIS A 102 12.49 -14.37 11.03
C HIS A 102 11.05 -14.71 10.60
N ALA A 103 10.56 -14.06 9.53
CA ALA A 103 9.22 -14.35 9.02
C ALA A 103 9.11 -15.79 8.48
N ALA A 104 10.14 -16.31 7.80
CA ALA A 104 10.18 -17.69 7.29
C ALA A 104 10.02 -18.72 8.41
N VAL A 105 10.69 -18.53 9.53
CA VAL A 105 10.56 -19.42 10.72
C VAL A 105 9.13 -19.44 11.23
N LEU A 106 8.40 -18.31 11.18
CA LEU A 106 7.04 -18.19 11.70
C LEU A 106 5.96 -18.82 10.80
N VAL A 107 6.24 -19.07 9.51
CA VAL A 107 5.25 -19.59 8.54
C VAL A 107 4.54 -20.86 9.03
N ASN A 108 5.28 -21.74 9.70
CA ASN A 108 4.74 -23.03 10.16
C ASN A 108 4.44 -23.08 11.67
N GLN A 109 4.74 -22.03 12.43
CA GLN A 109 4.54 -22.01 13.88
C GLN A 109 3.08 -21.84 14.28
N ASN A 110 2.31 -21.06 13.49
CA ASN A 110 0.91 -20.80 13.81
C ASN A 110 0.08 -20.68 12.52
N ARG A 111 -0.88 -21.62 12.34
CA ARG A 111 -1.75 -21.65 11.16
C ARG A 111 -2.54 -20.36 10.96
N ARG A 112 -2.95 -19.68 12.05
CA ARG A 112 -3.67 -18.40 11.99
C ARG A 112 -2.85 -17.32 11.28
N TYR A 113 -1.54 -17.27 11.53
CA TYR A 113 -0.66 -16.23 11.03
C TYR A 113 0.16 -16.65 9.80
N ARG A 114 -0.06 -17.86 9.27
CA ARG A 114 0.72 -18.39 8.14
C ARG A 114 0.74 -17.42 6.94
N VAL A 115 -0.43 -16.89 6.54
CA VAL A 115 -0.51 -15.95 5.38
C VAL A 115 0.18 -14.63 5.71
N ALA A 116 0.03 -14.12 6.92
CA ALA A 116 0.71 -12.90 7.35
C ALA A 116 2.23 -13.08 7.37
N SER A 117 2.73 -14.24 7.85
CA SER A 117 4.16 -14.59 7.81
C SER A 117 4.70 -14.60 6.38
N LEU A 118 3.99 -15.25 5.43
CA LEU A 118 4.40 -15.27 4.02
C LEU A 118 4.40 -13.88 3.39
N LYS A 119 3.41 -13.03 3.71
CA LYS A 119 3.38 -11.64 3.24
C LYS A 119 4.56 -10.82 3.77
N LEU A 120 4.87 -10.93 5.06
CA LEU A 120 5.99 -10.23 5.68
C LEU A 120 7.32 -10.72 5.12
N GLN A 121 7.49 -12.04 4.96
CA GLN A 121 8.68 -12.63 4.34
C GLN A 121 8.88 -12.11 2.91
N GLY A 122 7.85 -12.18 2.08
CA GLY A 122 7.92 -11.72 0.70
C GLY A 122 8.18 -10.21 0.60
N GLN A 123 7.56 -9.40 1.48
CA GLN A 123 7.83 -7.95 1.54
C GLN A 123 9.29 -7.66 1.92
N ALA A 124 9.84 -8.36 2.91
CA ALA A 124 11.22 -8.21 3.34
C ALA A 124 12.20 -8.62 2.24
N LEU A 125 11.92 -9.71 1.51
CA LEU A 125 12.69 -10.13 0.34
C LEU A 125 12.68 -9.09 -0.80
N LEU A 126 11.54 -8.45 -1.04
CA LEU A 126 11.44 -7.35 -2.02
C LEU A 126 12.27 -6.14 -1.60
N GLN A 127 12.23 -5.77 -0.32
CA GLN A 127 12.98 -4.64 0.23
C GLN A 127 14.50 -4.90 0.26
N SER A 128 14.93 -6.14 0.48
CA SER A 128 16.33 -6.55 0.39
C SER A 128 16.79 -6.81 -1.06
N GLN A 129 15.95 -6.53 -2.06
CA GLN A 129 16.21 -6.76 -3.48
C GLN A 129 16.48 -8.23 -3.86
N GLN A 130 16.09 -9.17 -3.01
CA GLN A 130 16.20 -10.61 -3.28
C GLN A 130 15.00 -11.06 -4.15
N PHE A 131 14.88 -10.44 -5.33
CA PHE A 131 13.69 -10.55 -6.20
C PHE A 131 13.42 -11.98 -6.68
N GLU A 132 14.45 -12.78 -6.94
CA GLU A 132 14.22 -14.16 -7.38
C GLU A 132 13.67 -15.03 -6.26
N LEU A 133 14.14 -14.86 -5.02
CA LEU A 133 13.58 -15.55 -3.85
C LEU A 133 12.16 -15.09 -3.56
N ALA A 134 11.89 -13.78 -3.66
CA ALA A 134 10.54 -13.24 -3.54
C ALA A 134 9.59 -13.84 -4.59
N ARG A 135 10.03 -13.89 -5.87
CA ARG A 135 9.27 -14.48 -6.96
C ARG A 135 8.92 -15.95 -6.69
N GLN A 136 9.90 -16.73 -6.24
CA GLN A 136 9.71 -18.14 -5.93
C GLN A 136 8.70 -18.33 -4.78
N LEU A 137 8.84 -17.59 -3.68
CA LEU A 137 7.92 -17.62 -2.54
C LEU A 137 6.46 -17.33 -2.96
N TYR A 138 6.28 -16.25 -3.74
CA TYR A 138 4.94 -15.88 -4.17
C TYR A 138 4.36 -16.85 -5.21
N HIS A 139 5.20 -17.43 -6.07
CA HIS A 139 4.80 -18.46 -7.01
C HIS A 139 4.28 -19.71 -6.29
N GLU A 140 5.03 -20.23 -5.30
CA GLU A 140 4.61 -21.34 -4.47
C GLU A 140 3.30 -21.04 -3.72
N ALA A 141 3.12 -19.81 -3.23
CA ALA A 141 1.87 -19.41 -2.60
C ALA A 141 0.67 -19.40 -3.56
N MET A 142 0.90 -19.15 -4.86
CA MET A 142 -0.15 -19.20 -5.90
C MET A 142 -0.54 -20.62 -6.30
N GLU A 143 0.37 -21.60 -6.21
CA GLU A 143 0.07 -23.00 -6.58
C GLU A 143 -1.07 -23.62 -5.76
N HIS A 144 -1.16 -23.30 -4.47
CA HIS A 144 -2.21 -23.80 -3.59
C HIS A 144 -3.55 -23.09 -3.78
N ARG A 145 -3.50 -21.79 -3.97
CA ARG A 145 -4.66 -20.93 -4.23
C ARG A 145 -4.17 -19.61 -4.80
N ARG A 146 -4.65 -19.29 -5.97
CA ARG A 146 -4.30 -18.02 -6.63
C ARG A 146 -4.92 -16.83 -5.88
N GLN A 147 -4.21 -16.37 -4.86
CA GLN A 147 -4.63 -15.24 -4.04
C GLN A 147 -4.04 -13.95 -4.59
N GLU A 148 -4.84 -12.91 -4.62
CA GLU A 148 -4.46 -11.61 -5.18
C GLU A 148 -3.16 -11.03 -4.59
N TRP A 149 -2.97 -11.15 -3.27
CA TRP A 149 -1.73 -10.67 -2.62
C TRP A 149 -0.47 -11.38 -3.13
N ALA A 150 -0.57 -12.67 -3.45
CA ALA A 150 0.56 -13.45 -3.97
C ALA A 150 0.86 -13.06 -5.44
N CYS A 151 -0.18 -12.84 -6.25
CA CYS A 151 -0.02 -12.36 -7.62
C CYS A 151 0.64 -10.97 -7.66
N ILE A 152 0.21 -10.04 -6.80
CA ILE A 152 0.81 -8.69 -6.69
C ILE A 152 2.27 -8.81 -6.23
N GLY A 153 2.56 -9.64 -5.22
CA GLY A 153 3.91 -9.87 -4.75
C GLY A 153 4.82 -10.46 -5.84
N CYS A 154 4.33 -11.45 -6.59
CA CYS A 154 5.02 -12.05 -7.73
C CYS A 154 5.30 -11.01 -8.82
N ALA A 155 4.32 -10.17 -9.16
CA ALA A 155 4.48 -9.11 -10.14
C ALA A 155 5.54 -8.09 -9.71
N ARG A 156 5.55 -7.67 -8.44
CA ARG A 156 6.59 -6.78 -7.90
C ARG A 156 7.99 -7.40 -7.98
N ALA A 157 8.11 -8.70 -7.68
CA ALA A 157 9.38 -9.41 -7.84
C ALA A 157 9.83 -9.47 -9.31
N LEU A 158 8.89 -9.71 -10.24
CA LEU A 158 9.15 -9.69 -11.68
C LEU A 158 9.56 -8.30 -12.17
N ILE A 159 8.93 -7.25 -11.65
CA ILE A 159 9.31 -5.85 -11.93
C ILE A 159 10.75 -5.60 -11.46
N GLY A 160 11.11 -5.99 -10.24
CA GLY A 160 12.47 -5.89 -9.72
C GLY A 160 13.50 -6.66 -10.54
N LEU A 161 13.09 -7.78 -11.17
CA LEU A 161 13.90 -8.57 -12.11
C LEU A 161 13.88 -8.01 -13.54
N GLN A 162 13.22 -6.89 -13.80
CA GLN A 162 13.01 -6.28 -15.13
C GLN A 162 12.31 -7.22 -16.13
N LYS A 163 11.54 -8.19 -15.61
CA LYS A 163 10.71 -9.12 -16.41
C LYS A 163 9.32 -8.52 -16.64
N TRP A 164 9.28 -7.33 -17.26
CA TRP A 164 8.08 -6.49 -17.37
C TRP A 164 6.89 -7.21 -18.01
N SER A 165 7.12 -7.89 -19.14
CA SER A 165 6.04 -8.62 -19.84
C SER A 165 5.42 -9.73 -18.99
N SER A 166 6.24 -10.42 -18.18
CA SER A 166 5.74 -11.44 -17.25
C SER A 166 4.92 -10.83 -16.10
N ALA A 167 5.35 -9.67 -15.59
CA ALA A 167 4.58 -8.94 -14.58
C ALA A 167 3.22 -8.49 -15.12
N ILE A 168 3.20 -7.92 -16.35
CA ILE A 168 1.96 -7.52 -17.02
C ILE A 168 1.01 -8.72 -17.18
N HIS A 169 1.50 -9.87 -17.60
CA HIS A 169 0.68 -11.07 -17.76
C HIS A 169 -0.02 -11.47 -16.45
N VAL A 170 0.74 -11.56 -15.34
CA VAL A 170 0.18 -11.90 -14.02
C VAL A 170 -0.86 -10.90 -13.54
N LEU A 171 -0.62 -9.60 -13.78
CA LEU A 171 -1.51 -8.53 -13.33
C LEU A 171 -2.76 -8.41 -14.21
N SER A 172 -2.62 -8.60 -15.53
CA SER A 172 -3.76 -8.55 -16.46
C SER A 172 -4.81 -9.61 -16.14
N GLU A 173 -4.38 -10.81 -15.77
CA GLU A 173 -5.31 -11.87 -15.35
C GLU A 173 -6.13 -11.47 -14.10
N LEU A 174 -5.56 -10.71 -13.16
CA LEU A 174 -6.33 -10.18 -12.03
C LEU A 174 -7.38 -9.17 -12.47
N ILE A 175 -7.06 -8.33 -13.46
CA ILE A 175 -7.99 -7.34 -14.03
C ILE A 175 -9.13 -8.05 -14.74
N ASP A 176 -8.85 -9.10 -15.52
CA ASP A 176 -9.84 -9.91 -16.22
C ASP A 176 -10.80 -10.62 -15.25
N HIS A 177 -10.31 -10.96 -14.04
CA HIS A 177 -11.12 -11.50 -12.94
C HIS A 177 -11.85 -10.42 -12.12
N GLY A 178 -11.77 -9.15 -12.52
CA GLY A 178 -12.53 -8.06 -11.91
C GLY A 178 -11.96 -7.53 -10.59
N THR A 179 -10.64 -7.58 -10.41
CA THR A 179 -10.02 -7.00 -9.21
C THR A 179 -10.30 -5.50 -9.08
N GLU A 180 -10.51 -5.07 -7.84
CA GLU A 180 -10.61 -3.66 -7.45
C GLU A 180 -9.37 -3.18 -6.69
N ASN A 181 -8.37 -4.04 -6.53
CA ASN A 181 -7.16 -3.71 -5.80
C ASN A 181 -6.29 -2.75 -6.61
N LEU A 182 -6.17 -1.54 -6.12
CA LEU A 182 -5.45 -0.46 -6.81
C LEU A 182 -3.96 -0.73 -6.98
N GLN A 183 -3.36 -1.56 -6.12
CA GLN A 183 -1.95 -1.95 -6.29
C GLN A 183 -1.70 -2.74 -7.60
N VAL A 184 -2.72 -3.42 -8.12
CA VAL A 184 -2.63 -4.11 -9.42
C VAL A 184 -2.45 -3.09 -10.53
N PHE A 185 -3.23 -2.00 -10.51
CA PHE A 185 -3.16 -0.94 -11.50
C PHE A 185 -1.83 -0.16 -11.40
N ASP A 186 -1.37 0.12 -10.16
CA ASP A 186 -0.10 0.82 -9.94
C ASP A 186 1.09 0.01 -10.50
N CYS A 187 1.18 -1.28 -10.18
CA CYS A 187 2.23 -2.16 -10.69
C CYS A 187 2.13 -2.37 -12.21
N LEU A 188 0.91 -2.44 -12.75
CA LEU A 188 0.71 -2.60 -14.19
C LEU A 188 1.16 -1.35 -14.95
N ALA A 189 0.80 -0.16 -14.46
CA ALA A 189 1.26 1.10 -15.04
C ALA A 189 2.79 1.24 -15.00
N GLU A 190 3.42 0.88 -13.88
CA GLU A 190 4.89 0.84 -13.73
C GLU A 190 5.53 -0.07 -14.78
N ALA A 191 5.02 -1.28 -14.98
CA ALA A 191 5.57 -2.22 -15.94
C ALA A 191 5.37 -1.77 -17.40
N GLU A 192 4.23 -1.13 -17.72
CA GLU A 192 3.96 -0.57 -19.05
C GLU A 192 4.85 0.65 -19.36
N LEU A 193 5.10 1.51 -18.37
CA LEU A 193 6.04 2.63 -18.48
C LEU A 193 7.46 2.15 -18.76
N ALA A 194 7.90 1.10 -18.07
CA ALA A 194 9.23 0.52 -18.31
C ALA A 194 9.42 -0.06 -19.71
N LEU A 195 8.32 -0.44 -20.37
CA LEU A 195 8.32 -0.85 -21.78
C LEU A 195 8.11 0.32 -22.76
N GLY A 196 8.06 1.57 -22.28
CA GLY A 196 7.83 2.76 -23.11
C GLY A 196 6.38 2.90 -23.62
N ARG A 197 5.43 2.15 -23.04
CA ARG A 197 4.02 2.17 -23.45
C ARG A 197 3.22 3.22 -22.66
N ASN A 198 3.69 4.46 -22.71
CA ASN A 198 3.20 5.55 -21.89
C ASN A 198 1.68 5.79 -22.02
N GLY A 199 1.12 5.68 -23.23
CA GLY A 199 -0.33 5.85 -23.44
C GLY A 199 -1.17 4.78 -22.76
N VAL A 200 -0.67 3.52 -22.70
CA VAL A 200 -1.33 2.43 -21.98
C VAL A 200 -1.27 2.67 -20.47
N ALA A 201 -0.10 3.07 -19.97
CA ALA A 201 0.09 3.39 -18.55
C ALA A 201 -0.81 4.54 -18.10
N GLN A 202 -0.97 5.59 -18.91
CA GLN A 202 -1.90 6.69 -18.62
C GLN A 202 -3.34 6.19 -18.48
N ALA A 203 -3.84 5.41 -19.44
CA ALA A 203 -5.19 4.87 -19.40
C ALA A 203 -5.44 3.99 -18.15
N ILE A 204 -4.43 3.21 -17.72
CA ILE A 204 -4.49 2.41 -16.50
C ILE A 204 -4.61 3.32 -15.25
N LEU A 205 -3.77 4.35 -15.16
CA LEU A 205 -3.79 5.29 -14.04
C LEU A 205 -5.08 6.12 -14.00
N GLU A 206 -5.60 6.55 -15.14
CA GLU A 206 -6.91 7.22 -15.22
C GLU A 206 -8.02 6.35 -14.64
N ARG A 207 -8.07 5.07 -15.04
CA ARG A 207 -9.05 4.11 -14.50
C ARG A 207 -8.89 3.94 -12.98
N ALA A 208 -7.66 3.84 -12.48
CA ALA A 208 -7.37 3.70 -11.06
C ALA A 208 -7.77 4.96 -10.26
N THR A 209 -7.55 6.16 -10.80
CA THR A 209 -7.92 7.43 -10.14
C THR A 209 -9.44 7.66 -10.07
N VAL A 210 -10.22 7.04 -10.96
CA VAL A 210 -11.70 7.04 -10.85
C VAL A 210 -12.14 6.24 -9.62
N SER A 211 -11.52 5.09 -9.36
CA SER A 211 -11.86 4.23 -8.21
C SER A 211 -11.38 4.81 -6.88
N SER A 212 -10.20 5.45 -6.85
CA SER A 212 -9.65 6.14 -5.67
C SER A 212 -9.23 7.57 -6.01
N PRO A 213 -10.18 8.51 -5.99
CA PRO A 213 -9.91 9.91 -6.36
C PRO A 213 -9.10 10.66 -5.29
N TYR A 214 -8.90 10.08 -4.11
CA TYR A 214 -8.18 10.66 -2.97
C TYR A 214 -6.74 10.16 -2.82
N GLY A 215 -6.28 9.23 -3.66
CA GLY A 215 -4.90 8.72 -3.67
C GLY A 215 -3.94 9.75 -4.30
N ILE A 216 -3.25 10.54 -3.48
CA ILE A 216 -2.39 11.64 -3.95
C ILE A 216 -1.24 11.12 -4.82
N LEU A 217 -0.56 10.05 -4.42
CA LEU A 217 0.55 9.46 -5.18
C LEU A 217 0.13 9.02 -6.59
N ARG A 218 -1.08 8.45 -6.72
CA ARG A 218 -1.61 8.03 -8.01
C ARG A 218 -1.97 9.22 -8.90
N GLN A 219 -2.46 10.33 -8.30
CA GLN A 219 -2.70 11.56 -9.04
C GLN A 219 -1.38 12.19 -9.52
N ILE A 220 -0.31 12.13 -8.73
CA ILE A 220 1.03 12.57 -9.14
C ILE A 220 1.52 11.72 -10.32
N ASN A 221 1.49 10.40 -10.20
CA ASN A 221 1.91 9.50 -11.27
C ASN A 221 1.12 9.75 -12.56
N LEU A 222 -0.19 9.96 -12.47
CA LEU A 222 -1.03 10.28 -13.63
C LEU A 222 -0.61 11.61 -14.26
N ALA A 223 -0.36 12.65 -13.46
CA ALA A 223 0.03 13.97 -13.95
C ALA A 223 1.37 13.92 -14.71
N GLU A 224 2.35 13.21 -14.14
CA GLU A 224 3.68 13.02 -14.76
C GLU A 224 3.58 12.25 -16.08
N VAL A 225 2.84 11.14 -16.10
CA VAL A 225 2.67 10.31 -17.30
C VAL A 225 1.91 11.06 -18.39
N ALA A 226 0.83 11.77 -18.04
CA ALA A 226 0.08 12.59 -18.99
C ALA A 226 0.94 13.73 -19.56
N SER A 227 1.77 14.36 -18.73
CA SER A 227 2.72 15.38 -19.19
C SER A 227 3.74 14.81 -20.17
N ALA A 228 4.29 13.63 -19.89
CA ALA A 228 5.22 12.94 -20.78
C ALA A 228 4.57 12.51 -22.12
N ASN A 229 3.26 12.27 -22.12
CA ASN A 229 2.46 11.99 -23.33
C ASN A 229 2.02 13.25 -24.09
N ASN A 230 2.35 14.47 -23.61
CA ASN A 230 1.86 15.74 -24.10
C ASN A 230 0.33 15.91 -23.98
N ASP A 231 -0.32 15.15 -23.10
CA ASP A 231 -1.72 15.33 -22.74
C ASP A 231 -1.83 16.35 -21.58
N TYR A 232 -1.60 17.60 -21.95
CA TYR A 232 -1.57 18.71 -20.97
C TYR A 232 -2.91 18.92 -20.27
N LEU A 233 -4.02 18.54 -20.90
CA LEU A 233 -5.34 18.67 -20.26
C LEU A 233 -5.51 17.66 -19.11
N ALA A 234 -5.15 16.41 -19.35
CA ALA A 234 -5.17 15.38 -18.30
C ALA A 234 -4.16 15.69 -17.20
N ALA A 235 -2.95 16.15 -17.57
CA ALA A 235 -1.91 16.56 -16.64
C ALA A 235 -2.38 17.71 -15.73
N GLU A 236 -2.92 18.80 -16.30
CA GLU A 236 -3.47 19.93 -15.54
C GLU A 236 -4.54 19.46 -14.54
N LYS A 237 -5.48 18.64 -15.00
CA LYS A 237 -6.56 18.13 -14.14
C LYS A 237 -6.01 17.31 -12.97
N ALA A 238 -5.02 16.47 -13.21
CA ALA A 238 -4.39 15.65 -12.18
C ALA A 238 -3.57 16.52 -11.21
N PHE A 239 -2.75 17.47 -11.68
CA PHE A 239 -2.02 18.40 -10.81
C PHE A 239 -2.94 19.28 -9.97
N ARG A 240 -4.03 19.79 -10.51
CA ARG A 240 -5.05 20.51 -9.71
C ARG A 240 -5.61 19.64 -8.59
N ARG A 241 -5.76 18.34 -8.86
CA ARG A 241 -6.20 17.37 -7.85
C ARG A 241 -5.13 17.15 -6.78
N VAL A 242 -3.85 17.01 -7.19
CA VAL A 242 -2.69 16.91 -6.28
C VAL A 242 -2.63 18.11 -5.34
N ILE A 243 -2.70 19.33 -5.88
CA ILE A 243 -2.69 20.57 -5.07
C ILE A 243 -3.84 20.55 -4.04
N LYS A 244 -5.05 20.19 -4.45
CA LYS A 244 -6.20 20.14 -3.55
C LYS A 244 -6.06 19.09 -2.45
N LEU A 245 -5.53 17.90 -2.77
CA LEU A 245 -5.35 16.80 -1.83
C LEU A 245 -4.11 17.02 -0.96
N GLY A 246 -3.08 17.67 -1.49
CA GLY A 246 -1.81 17.95 -0.84
C GLY A 246 -1.91 18.94 0.30
N ILE A 247 -2.95 19.79 0.34
CA ILE A 247 -3.13 20.77 1.42
C ILE A 247 -3.05 20.07 2.78
N ASN A 248 -2.10 20.49 3.60
CA ASN A 248 -1.77 19.90 4.91
C ASN A 248 -1.22 18.46 4.88
N SER A 249 -0.90 17.88 3.73
CA SER A 249 -0.23 16.56 3.64
C SER A 249 1.29 16.69 3.63
N CYS A 250 2.01 15.56 3.74
CA CYS A 250 3.46 15.52 3.56
C CYS A 250 3.91 15.76 2.10
N HIS A 251 2.95 15.76 1.16
CA HIS A 251 3.16 16.09 -0.25
C HIS A 251 2.76 17.52 -0.61
N ASP A 252 2.55 18.37 0.40
CA ASP A 252 2.30 19.82 0.18
C ASP A 252 3.60 20.50 -0.23
N SER A 253 3.93 20.44 -1.51
CA SER A 253 5.12 21.09 -2.09
C SER A 253 4.73 22.12 -3.12
N HIS A 254 5.44 23.28 -3.11
CA HIS A 254 5.26 24.32 -4.11
C HIS A 254 5.61 23.87 -5.54
N GLU A 255 6.31 22.75 -5.72
CA GLU A 255 6.68 22.22 -7.04
C GLU A 255 5.44 21.75 -7.84
N HIS A 256 4.40 21.29 -7.16
CA HIS A 256 3.14 20.90 -7.81
C HIS A 256 2.28 22.08 -8.27
N SER A 257 2.60 23.30 -7.86
CA SER A 257 1.88 24.53 -8.25
C SER A 257 2.40 25.19 -9.52
N LEU A 258 3.52 24.72 -10.07
CA LEU A 258 4.20 25.30 -11.23
C LEU A 258 4.11 24.44 -12.51
N GLY A 259 3.41 23.29 -12.45
CA GLY A 259 3.25 22.34 -13.59
C GLY A 259 2.12 22.70 -14.55
#